data_b6802049dbd40a2519542ddef3d6f96f
#
_entry.id   b6802049dbd40a2519542ddef3d6f96f
#
_cell.length_a   1.000
_cell.length_b   1.000
_cell.length_c   1.000
_cell.angle_alpha   90.00
_cell.angle_beta   90.00
_cell.angle_gamma   90.00
#
_symmetry.space_group_name_H-M   'P 1'
#
loop_
_entity.id
_entity.type
_entity.pdbx_description
1 polymer ?
#
loop_
_entity_poly.entity_id
_entity_poly.type
_entity_poly.pdbx_seq_one_letter_code
_entity_poly.pdbx_strand_id
1 'polypeptide(L)'
;MSIKGILSGKAKKSEKSNEEMSFLEHLEELRWHLVRISASVIIGAILVFINVKFIMDQILFAPKYPAFITNRVFGWVAEKFNSPDLAINTQPFSIINYDMAGQFSTHLSIAMIGGIIISIPYIFWEFWRFIRPALYEKERKHATGAVFYSSLLFLTGILFGYYLIVPLSTHFFGSYRVSAEVVNQINLNSYISAVTTIILGSGVVFELPIVIYFLAKVGLVSSGFLKTYRRHAYILLLLLAAIITPPDVFSMLLVSAPLILLYELGVVLAKRIERKRVDNELLEA
;
A
#
# COMPACT_ATOMS: atom_id res chain seq x y z
N MET A 1 61.97 37.38 -24.39
CA MET A 1 60.52 37.36 -24.46
C MET A 1 59.98 35.98 -24.12
N SER A 2 59.37 35.82 -22.98
CA SER A 2 59.15 34.54 -22.30
C SER A 2 57.74 33.98 -22.60
N ILE A 3 57.71 32.78 -23.14
CA ILE A 3 56.50 32.01 -23.43
C ILE A 3 56.04 31.28 -22.13
N LYS A 4 55.43 32.02 -21.20
CA LYS A 4 54.87 31.47 -19.94
C LYS A 4 53.44 31.94 -19.62
N GLY A 5 52.57 32.07 -20.61
CA GLY A 5 51.23 32.63 -20.42
C GLY A 5 50.02 31.78 -20.90
N ILE A 6 50.23 30.51 -21.37
CA ILE A 6 49.15 29.74 -22.05
C ILE A 6 48.78 28.44 -21.33
N LEU A 7 49.30 28.13 -20.13
CA LEU A 7 48.99 26.87 -19.41
C LEU A 7 48.21 27.04 -18.09
N SER A 8 47.56 28.20 -17.87
CA SER A 8 46.74 28.45 -16.66
C SER A 8 45.22 28.32 -16.86
N GLY A 9 44.75 27.72 -17.94
CA GLY A 9 43.34 27.59 -18.28
C GLY A 9 42.67 26.23 -18.02
N LYS A 10 43.38 25.26 -17.40
CA LYS A 10 42.86 23.87 -17.26
C LYS A 10 42.64 23.35 -15.83
N ALA A 11 42.68 24.22 -14.82
CA ALA A 11 42.57 23.83 -13.41
C ALA A 11 41.31 24.35 -12.69
N LYS A 12 40.21 24.63 -13.40
CA LYS A 12 38.92 25.11 -12.80
C LYS A 12 37.72 24.29 -13.17
N LYS A 13 37.87 22.98 -13.42
CA LYS A 13 36.76 22.08 -13.79
C LYS A 13 36.61 20.89 -12.84
N SER A 14 37.06 21.00 -11.59
CA SER A 14 37.06 19.90 -10.61
C SER A 14 36.40 20.24 -9.25
N GLU A 15 35.69 21.36 -9.12
CA GLU A 15 35.01 21.73 -7.86
C GLU A 15 33.50 21.90 -8.02
N LYS A 16 32.84 21.14 -8.92
CA LYS A 16 31.39 21.12 -9.07
C LYS A 16 30.78 19.79 -8.57
N SER A 17 31.06 19.39 -7.34
CA SER A 17 30.46 18.14 -6.82
C SER A 17 29.83 18.22 -5.44
N ASN A 18 29.63 19.41 -4.87
CA ASN A 18 28.86 19.57 -3.62
C ASN A 18 28.03 20.87 -3.65
N GLU A 19 27.42 21.23 -4.77
CA GLU A 19 26.37 22.24 -4.78
C GLU A 19 25.11 21.59 -4.25
N GLU A 20 24.63 22.02 -3.10
CA GLU A 20 23.27 21.78 -2.63
C GLU A 20 22.32 22.15 -3.78
N MET A 21 21.55 21.18 -4.28
CA MET A 21 20.64 21.41 -5.38
C MET A 21 19.72 22.59 -5.02
N SER A 22 19.64 23.59 -5.89
CA SER A 22 18.71 24.69 -5.73
C SER A 22 17.29 24.15 -5.59
N PHE A 23 16.45 24.79 -4.78
CA PHE A 23 15.03 24.43 -4.63
C PHE A 23 14.32 24.26 -5.98
N LEU A 24 14.64 25.08 -6.95
CA LEU A 24 14.06 25.00 -8.31
C LEU A 24 14.53 23.76 -9.08
N GLU A 25 15.81 23.36 -8.94
CA GLU A 25 16.35 22.14 -9.54
C GLU A 25 15.68 20.89 -8.93
N HIS A 26 15.45 20.90 -7.61
CA HIS A 26 14.74 19.81 -6.92
C HIS A 26 13.28 19.69 -7.37
N LEU A 27 12.59 20.82 -7.64
CA LEU A 27 11.23 20.83 -8.23
C LEU A 27 11.23 20.29 -9.66
N GLU A 28 12.24 20.60 -10.46
CA GLU A 28 12.37 20.07 -11.82
C GLU A 28 12.63 18.57 -11.81
N GLU A 29 13.45 18.07 -10.90
CA GLU A 29 13.68 16.64 -10.71
C GLU A 29 12.39 15.92 -10.30
N LEU A 30 11.63 16.47 -9.33
CA LEU A 30 10.30 15.96 -8.93
C LEU A 30 9.35 15.84 -10.12
N ARG A 31 9.29 16.87 -10.98
CA ARG A 31 8.44 16.85 -12.18
C ARG A 31 8.75 15.65 -13.08
N TRP A 32 10.02 15.39 -13.33
CA TRP A 32 10.43 14.26 -14.17
C TRP A 32 10.13 12.90 -13.54
N HIS A 33 10.26 12.76 -12.22
CA HIS A 33 9.83 11.55 -11.50
C HIS A 33 8.32 11.34 -11.64
N LEU A 34 7.50 12.38 -11.46
CA LEU A 34 6.05 12.31 -11.62
C LEU A 34 5.65 11.92 -13.05
N VAL A 35 6.31 12.47 -14.08
CA VAL A 35 6.06 12.10 -15.49
C VAL A 35 6.34 10.62 -15.73
N ARG A 36 7.45 10.08 -15.20
CA ARG A 36 7.78 8.65 -15.36
C ARG A 36 6.80 7.75 -14.61
N ILE A 37 6.43 8.12 -13.39
CA ILE A 37 5.41 7.41 -12.61
C ILE A 37 4.09 7.39 -13.37
N SER A 38 3.62 8.54 -13.85
CA SER A 38 2.37 8.64 -14.61
C SER A 38 2.42 7.80 -15.88
N ALA A 39 3.53 7.81 -16.60
CA ALA A 39 3.72 6.99 -17.79
C ALA A 39 3.63 5.48 -17.47
N SER A 40 4.25 5.03 -16.35
CA SER A 40 4.17 3.63 -15.94
C SER A 40 2.74 3.22 -15.57
N VAL A 41 2.02 4.10 -14.86
CA VAL A 41 0.61 3.85 -14.49
C VAL A 41 -0.27 3.78 -15.73
N ILE A 42 -0.08 4.66 -16.71
CA ILE A 42 -0.83 4.65 -17.98
C ILE A 42 -0.56 3.34 -18.75
N ILE A 43 0.70 2.89 -18.83
CA ILE A 43 1.03 1.62 -19.48
C ILE A 43 0.37 0.46 -18.75
N GLY A 44 0.44 0.43 -17.41
CA GLY A 44 -0.24 -0.55 -16.58
C GLY A 44 -1.76 -0.52 -16.77
N ALA A 45 -2.35 0.68 -16.84
CA ALA A 45 -3.79 0.86 -17.06
C ALA A 45 -4.24 0.33 -18.43
N ILE A 46 -3.45 0.53 -19.48
CA ILE A 46 -3.72 -0.02 -20.82
C ILE A 46 -3.71 -1.55 -20.77
N LEU A 47 -2.73 -2.16 -20.10
CA LEU A 47 -2.66 -3.62 -19.96
C LEU A 47 -3.89 -4.19 -19.22
N VAL A 48 -4.32 -3.54 -18.14
CA VAL A 48 -5.51 -3.92 -17.38
C VAL A 48 -6.78 -3.70 -18.22
N PHE A 49 -6.86 -2.58 -18.93
CA PHE A 49 -8.00 -2.24 -19.80
C PHE A 49 -8.27 -3.30 -20.86
N ILE A 50 -7.24 -3.76 -21.54
CA ILE A 50 -7.35 -4.81 -22.56
C ILE A 50 -7.81 -6.15 -21.94
N ASN A 51 -7.40 -6.44 -20.69
CA ASN A 51 -7.69 -7.70 -19.99
C ASN A 51 -8.83 -7.60 -18.98
N VAL A 52 -9.68 -6.55 -19.05
CA VAL A 52 -10.69 -6.28 -18.01
C VAL A 52 -11.65 -7.43 -17.79
N LYS A 53 -12.05 -8.15 -18.84
CA LYS A 53 -12.97 -9.29 -18.73
C LYS A 53 -12.40 -10.39 -17.81
N PHE A 54 -11.14 -10.74 -17.98
CA PHE A 54 -10.47 -11.71 -17.12
C PHE A 54 -10.39 -11.21 -15.67
N ILE A 55 -10.03 -9.93 -15.49
CA ILE A 55 -9.90 -9.32 -14.15
C ILE A 55 -11.25 -9.25 -13.44
N MET A 56 -12.31 -8.90 -14.15
CA MET A 56 -13.67 -8.88 -13.60
C MET A 56 -14.14 -10.27 -13.18
N ASP A 57 -14.09 -11.22 -14.12
CA ASP A 57 -14.71 -12.53 -13.93
C ASP A 57 -13.91 -13.44 -12.99
N GLN A 58 -12.57 -13.41 -13.07
CA GLN A 58 -11.71 -14.32 -12.32
C GLN A 58 -11.11 -13.72 -11.04
N ILE A 59 -11.04 -12.38 -10.94
CA ILE A 59 -10.44 -11.73 -9.79
C ILE A 59 -11.51 -10.98 -8.99
N LEU A 60 -12.14 -9.95 -9.56
CA LEU A 60 -13.00 -9.06 -8.79
C LEU A 60 -14.30 -9.72 -8.35
N PHE A 61 -14.89 -10.61 -9.14
CA PHE A 61 -16.11 -11.33 -8.76
C PHE A 61 -15.84 -12.64 -8.00
N ALA A 62 -14.63 -13.16 -7.99
CA ALA A 62 -14.31 -14.42 -7.32
C ALA A 62 -14.70 -14.43 -5.82
N PRO A 63 -14.45 -13.36 -5.02
CA PRO A 63 -14.75 -13.36 -3.58
C PRO A 63 -16.22 -13.59 -3.21
N LYS A 64 -17.16 -13.29 -4.12
CA LYS A 64 -18.61 -13.52 -3.85
C LYS A 64 -19.06 -14.98 -4.00
N TYR A 65 -18.20 -15.85 -4.58
CA TYR A 65 -18.56 -17.25 -4.82
C TYR A 65 -18.08 -18.17 -3.70
N PRO A 66 -18.85 -19.22 -3.36
CA PRO A 66 -18.48 -20.22 -2.33
C PRO A 66 -17.14 -20.91 -2.61
N ALA A 67 -16.76 -21.04 -3.90
CA ALA A 67 -15.52 -21.67 -4.34
C ALA A 67 -14.25 -20.85 -4.01
N PHE A 68 -14.40 -19.59 -3.61
CA PHE A 68 -13.26 -18.76 -3.25
C PHE A 68 -12.53 -19.30 -2.02
N ILE A 69 -11.19 -19.20 -2.01
CA ILE A 69 -10.33 -19.85 -1.01
C ILE A 69 -10.77 -19.55 0.43
N THR A 70 -11.00 -18.28 0.74
CA THR A 70 -11.38 -17.82 2.08
C THR A 70 -12.76 -18.36 2.48
N ASN A 71 -13.73 -18.31 1.57
CA ASN A 71 -15.09 -18.80 1.80
C ASN A 71 -15.07 -20.31 2.09
N ARG A 72 -14.21 -21.07 1.38
CA ARG A 72 -14.02 -22.50 1.64
C ARG A 72 -13.39 -22.77 3.03
N VAL A 73 -12.40 -21.95 3.42
CA VAL A 73 -11.77 -22.07 4.74
C VAL A 73 -12.79 -21.81 5.85
N PHE A 74 -13.59 -20.74 5.74
CA PHE A 74 -14.66 -20.43 6.69
C PHE A 74 -15.74 -21.52 6.70
N GLY A 75 -16.11 -22.09 5.55
CA GLY A 75 -17.02 -23.23 5.45
C GLY A 75 -16.50 -24.47 6.18
N TRP A 76 -15.22 -24.81 5.98
CA TRP A 76 -14.57 -25.91 6.71
C TRP A 76 -14.52 -25.67 8.23
N VAL A 77 -14.25 -24.44 8.67
CA VAL A 77 -14.28 -24.05 10.09
C VAL A 77 -15.69 -24.19 10.64
N ALA A 78 -16.70 -23.72 9.90
CA ALA A 78 -18.12 -23.84 10.28
C ALA A 78 -18.54 -25.29 10.50
N GLU A 79 -18.16 -26.18 9.60
CA GLU A 79 -18.41 -27.63 9.73
C GLU A 79 -17.71 -28.22 10.95
N LYS A 80 -16.41 -27.91 11.13
CA LYS A 80 -15.60 -28.47 12.22
C LYS A 80 -16.11 -28.06 13.61
N PHE A 81 -16.59 -26.82 13.75
CA PHE A 81 -17.12 -26.28 15.01
C PHE A 81 -18.63 -26.43 15.15
N ASN A 82 -19.28 -27.09 14.20
CA ASN A 82 -20.74 -27.26 14.14
C ASN A 82 -21.51 -25.94 14.29
N SER A 83 -21.00 -24.88 13.67
CA SER A 83 -21.49 -23.51 13.74
C SER A 83 -21.73 -22.96 12.33
N PRO A 84 -22.94 -23.18 11.75
CA PRO A 84 -23.27 -22.75 10.38
C PRO A 84 -23.10 -21.23 10.14
N ASP A 85 -23.24 -20.43 11.17
CA ASP A 85 -23.11 -18.96 11.11
C ASP A 85 -21.69 -18.48 10.75
N LEU A 86 -20.69 -19.36 10.88
CA LEU A 86 -19.32 -19.04 10.48
C LEU A 86 -19.10 -19.20 8.96
N ALA A 87 -20.01 -19.85 8.25
CA ALA A 87 -19.90 -19.99 6.79
C ALA A 87 -20.29 -18.69 6.09
N ILE A 88 -19.37 -18.17 5.26
CA ILE A 88 -19.56 -16.90 4.54
C ILE A 88 -19.78 -17.13 3.05
N ASN A 89 -20.53 -16.25 2.40
CA ASN A 89 -20.79 -16.23 0.95
C ASN A 89 -21.26 -17.59 0.40
N THR A 90 -22.10 -18.30 1.15
CA THR A 90 -22.65 -19.60 0.76
C THR A 90 -23.58 -19.49 -0.45
N GLN A 91 -24.23 -18.36 -0.61
CA GLN A 91 -25.07 -18.04 -1.76
C GLN A 91 -24.56 -16.74 -2.42
N PRO A 92 -24.17 -16.78 -3.70
CA PRO A 92 -23.72 -15.58 -4.40
C PRO A 92 -24.89 -14.64 -4.65
N PHE A 93 -24.69 -13.36 -4.32
CA PHE A 93 -25.67 -12.31 -4.65
C PHE A 93 -25.50 -11.83 -6.09
N SER A 94 -26.59 -11.29 -6.66
CA SER A 94 -26.59 -10.69 -7.99
C SER A 94 -26.03 -9.25 -7.93
N ILE A 95 -25.20 -8.92 -8.91
CA ILE A 95 -24.71 -7.55 -9.13
C ILE A 95 -25.46 -6.99 -10.32
N ILE A 96 -26.02 -5.81 -10.17
CA ILE A 96 -26.80 -5.13 -11.21
C ILE A 96 -26.11 -3.81 -11.59
N ASN A 97 -26.37 -3.36 -12.80
CA ASN A 97 -26.00 -2.02 -13.23
C ASN A 97 -27.26 -1.29 -13.69
N TYR A 98 -27.56 -0.19 -13.04
CA TYR A 98 -28.69 0.67 -13.39
C TYR A 98 -28.23 2.03 -13.97
N ASP A 99 -26.92 2.32 -13.94
CA ASP A 99 -26.36 3.53 -14.53
C ASP A 99 -26.06 3.32 -16.01
N MET A 100 -26.45 4.25 -16.86
CA MET A 100 -26.24 4.16 -18.31
C MET A 100 -24.76 4.01 -18.67
N ALA A 101 -23.87 4.78 -18.04
CA ALA A 101 -22.42 4.73 -18.24
C ALA A 101 -21.70 3.83 -17.22
N GLY A 102 -22.44 3.14 -16.31
CA GLY A 102 -21.88 2.45 -15.16
C GLY A 102 -20.83 1.40 -15.51
N GLN A 103 -21.08 0.58 -16.53
CA GLN A 103 -20.10 -0.44 -16.96
C GLN A 103 -18.83 0.18 -17.56
N PHE A 104 -18.96 1.26 -18.32
CA PHE A 104 -17.79 1.94 -18.91
C PHE A 104 -16.96 2.65 -17.85
N SER A 105 -17.60 3.39 -16.94
CA SER A 105 -16.91 4.07 -15.83
C SER A 105 -16.21 3.08 -14.90
N THR A 106 -16.85 1.95 -14.60
CA THR A 106 -16.26 0.85 -13.84
C THR A 106 -15.05 0.26 -14.56
N HIS A 107 -15.13 0.02 -15.86
CA HIS A 107 -14.01 -0.48 -16.67
C HIS A 107 -12.81 0.47 -16.57
N LEU A 108 -13.03 1.78 -16.74
CA LEU A 108 -11.97 2.78 -16.64
C LEU A 108 -11.36 2.84 -15.22
N SER A 109 -12.20 2.77 -14.19
CA SER A 109 -11.74 2.75 -12.79
C SER A 109 -10.88 1.53 -12.48
N ILE A 110 -11.29 0.34 -12.93
CA ILE A 110 -10.51 -0.90 -12.77
C ILE A 110 -9.18 -0.79 -13.49
N ALA A 111 -9.18 -0.25 -14.72
CA ALA A 111 -7.96 -0.04 -15.49
C ALA A 111 -6.97 0.88 -14.76
N MET A 112 -7.43 2.00 -14.24
CA MET A 112 -6.59 2.96 -13.50
C MET A 112 -6.05 2.35 -12.20
N ILE A 113 -6.89 1.73 -11.41
CA ILE A 113 -6.50 1.14 -10.13
C ILE A 113 -5.55 -0.05 -10.34
N GLY A 114 -5.87 -0.94 -11.28
CA GLY A 114 -5.01 -2.05 -11.64
C GLY A 114 -3.67 -1.58 -12.22
N GLY A 115 -3.68 -0.50 -13.00
CA GLY A 115 -2.48 0.15 -13.50
C GLY A 115 -1.58 0.66 -12.37
N ILE A 116 -2.15 1.29 -11.34
CA ILE A 116 -1.42 1.69 -10.13
C ILE A 116 -0.81 0.46 -9.46
N ILE A 117 -1.59 -0.58 -9.20
CA ILE A 117 -1.13 -1.81 -8.52
C ILE A 117 0.05 -2.46 -9.25
N ILE A 118 -0.04 -2.60 -10.56
CA ILE A 118 1.04 -3.19 -11.38
C ILE A 118 2.28 -2.30 -11.35
N SER A 119 2.11 -0.98 -11.31
CA SER A 119 3.20 -0.01 -11.34
C SER A 119 3.86 0.22 -9.98
N ILE A 120 3.33 -0.32 -8.87
CA ILE A 120 3.81 -0.07 -7.50
C ILE A 120 5.33 -0.30 -7.34
N PRO A 121 5.94 -1.39 -7.83
CA PRO A 121 7.38 -1.57 -7.66
C PRO A 121 8.19 -0.45 -8.35
N TYR A 122 7.72 0.02 -9.50
CA TYR A 122 8.34 1.13 -10.22
C TYR A 122 8.08 2.47 -9.53
N ILE A 123 6.87 2.69 -9.01
CA ILE A 123 6.52 3.89 -8.23
C ILE A 123 7.43 4.00 -7.01
N PHE A 124 7.61 2.93 -6.23
CA PHE A 124 8.54 2.93 -5.11
C PHE A 124 9.98 3.12 -5.53
N TRP A 125 10.39 2.55 -6.66
CA TRP A 125 11.74 2.76 -7.17
C TRP A 125 12.00 4.22 -7.55
N GLU A 126 11.08 4.90 -8.25
CA GLU A 126 11.19 6.33 -8.58
C GLU A 126 11.12 7.21 -7.31
N PHE A 127 10.25 6.88 -6.37
CA PHE A 127 10.15 7.58 -5.08
C PHE A 127 11.46 7.49 -4.28
N TRP A 128 12.04 6.30 -4.15
CA TRP A 128 13.32 6.12 -3.48
C TRP A 128 14.48 6.77 -4.23
N ARG A 129 14.44 6.80 -5.55
CA ARG A 129 15.42 7.50 -6.37
C ARG A 129 15.36 9.01 -6.13
N PHE A 130 14.19 9.59 -5.99
CA PHE A 130 13.98 10.99 -5.65
C PHE A 130 14.49 11.33 -4.24
N ILE A 131 14.28 10.47 -3.24
CA ILE A 131 14.72 10.72 -1.85
C ILE A 131 16.24 10.46 -1.68
N ARG A 132 16.81 9.59 -2.51
CA ARG A 132 18.22 9.17 -2.40
C ARG A 132 19.24 10.30 -2.30
N PRO A 133 19.14 11.44 -3.01
CA PRO A 133 20.09 12.55 -2.86
C PRO A 133 20.07 13.18 -1.47
N ALA A 134 18.90 13.20 -0.79
CA ALA A 134 18.72 13.75 0.55
C ALA A 134 19.24 12.82 1.68
N LEU A 135 19.68 11.59 1.35
CA LEU A 135 20.21 10.63 2.31
C LEU A 135 21.75 10.68 2.37
N TYR A 136 22.31 10.47 3.57
CA TYR A 136 23.76 10.38 3.76
C TYR A 136 24.38 9.26 2.92
N GLU A 137 25.63 9.39 2.51
CA GLU A 137 26.34 8.44 1.62
C GLU A 137 26.35 6.99 2.14
N LYS A 138 26.50 6.80 3.46
CA LYS A 138 26.41 5.47 4.12
C LYS A 138 25.05 4.80 3.96
N GLU A 139 23.98 5.58 3.74
CA GLU A 139 22.59 5.14 3.63
C GLU A 139 22.16 4.83 2.21
N ARG A 140 22.83 5.43 1.25
CA ARG A 140 22.59 5.30 -0.20
C ARG A 140 22.69 3.86 -0.69
N LYS A 141 23.54 3.04 -0.05
CA LYS A 141 23.70 1.60 -0.38
C LYS A 141 22.50 0.73 -0.04
N HIS A 142 21.60 1.17 0.86
CA HIS A 142 20.45 0.39 1.33
C HIS A 142 19.13 0.75 0.62
N ALA A 143 19.15 1.73 -0.30
CA ALA A 143 17.96 2.19 -1.01
C ALA A 143 17.28 1.06 -1.83
N THR A 144 18.06 0.18 -2.47
CA THR A 144 17.52 -0.95 -3.25
C THR A 144 16.74 -1.94 -2.36
N GLY A 145 17.24 -2.19 -1.15
CA GLY A 145 16.52 -3.03 -0.17
C GLY A 145 15.19 -2.42 0.24
N ALA A 146 15.15 -1.10 0.46
CA ALA A 146 13.92 -0.41 0.84
C ALA A 146 12.82 -0.55 -0.25
N VAL A 147 13.15 -0.38 -1.53
CA VAL A 147 12.22 -0.57 -2.65
C VAL A 147 11.65 -1.99 -2.65
N PHE A 148 12.50 -2.99 -2.49
CA PHE A 148 12.06 -4.39 -2.48
C PHE A 148 11.11 -4.68 -1.30
N TYR A 149 11.47 -4.24 -0.08
CA TYR A 149 10.63 -4.47 1.09
C TYR A 149 9.32 -3.68 1.03
N SER A 150 9.32 -2.43 0.56
CA SER A 150 8.09 -1.67 0.32
C SER A 150 7.20 -2.38 -0.69
N SER A 151 7.73 -2.76 -1.85
CA SER A 151 6.93 -3.48 -2.86
C SER A 151 6.35 -4.79 -2.31
N LEU A 152 7.13 -5.53 -1.52
CA LEU A 152 6.67 -6.78 -0.91
C LEU A 152 5.57 -6.54 0.13
N LEU A 153 5.74 -5.54 1.02
CA LEU A 153 4.74 -5.20 2.04
C LEU A 153 3.44 -4.71 1.38
N PHE A 154 3.53 -3.84 0.39
CA PHE A 154 2.36 -3.37 -0.34
C PHE A 154 1.59 -4.51 -1.00
N LEU A 155 2.28 -5.39 -1.73
CA LEU A 155 1.66 -6.57 -2.35
C LEU A 155 1.05 -7.51 -1.31
N THR A 156 1.72 -7.71 -0.16
CA THR A 156 1.17 -8.48 0.95
C THR A 156 -0.10 -7.85 1.51
N GLY A 157 -0.13 -6.50 1.63
CA GLY A 157 -1.32 -5.75 2.01
C GLY A 157 -2.47 -5.90 1.02
N ILE A 158 -2.19 -5.85 -0.29
CA ILE A 158 -3.18 -6.12 -1.35
C ILE A 158 -3.75 -7.54 -1.21
N LEU A 159 -2.89 -8.55 -1.06
CA LEU A 159 -3.32 -9.94 -0.89
C LEU A 159 -4.14 -10.12 0.39
N PHE A 160 -3.74 -9.49 1.49
CA PHE A 160 -4.50 -9.48 2.73
C PHE A 160 -5.89 -8.85 2.55
N GLY A 161 -5.97 -7.67 1.92
CA GLY A 161 -7.23 -7.01 1.59
C GLY A 161 -8.13 -7.89 0.72
N TYR A 162 -7.56 -8.46 -0.34
CA TYR A 162 -8.28 -9.26 -1.32
C TYR A 162 -8.76 -10.61 -0.76
N TYR A 163 -7.90 -11.35 -0.06
CA TYR A 163 -8.26 -12.68 0.44
C TYR A 163 -9.01 -12.66 1.76
N LEU A 164 -8.82 -11.65 2.60
CA LEU A 164 -9.46 -11.64 3.92
C LEU A 164 -10.57 -10.59 4.00
N ILE A 165 -10.26 -9.31 3.75
CA ILE A 165 -11.23 -8.23 4.02
C ILE A 165 -12.36 -8.24 2.99
N VAL A 166 -12.07 -8.39 1.71
CA VAL A 166 -13.09 -8.36 0.65
C VAL A 166 -14.15 -9.44 0.85
N PRO A 167 -13.84 -10.75 1.08
CA PRO A 167 -14.87 -11.76 1.31
C PRO A 167 -15.75 -11.50 2.53
N LEU A 168 -15.17 -11.01 3.62
CA LEU A 168 -15.92 -10.64 4.83
C LEU A 168 -16.85 -9.45 4.57
N SER A 169 -16.32 -8.41 3.89
CA SER A 169 -17.12 -7.24 3.52
C SER A 169 -18.24 -7.57 2.56
N THR A 170 -18.00 -8.40 1.57
CA THR A 170 -19.02 -8.84 0.61
C THR A 170 -20.08 -9.70 1.29
N HIS A 171 -19.68 -10.55 2.23
CA HIS A 171 -20.62 -11.33 3.05
C HIS A 171 -21.52 -10.41 3.88
N PHE A 172 -20.92 -9.47 4.63
CA PHE A 172 -21.68 -8.54 5.46
C PHE A 172 -22.69 -7.74 4.64
N PHE A 173 -22.25 -7.03 3.61
CA PHE A 173 -23.15 -6.19 2.79
C PHE A 173 -24.15 -7.01 1.97
N GLY A 174 -23.82 -8.23 1.59
CA GLY A 174 -24.74 -9.12 0.88
C GLY A 174 -25.81 -9.73 1.77
N SER A 175 -25.51 -9.99 3.05
CA SER A 175 -26.39 -10.67 4.00
C SER A 175 -27.16 -9.72 4.92
N TYR A 176 -26.61 -8.53 5.23
CA TYR A 176 -27.21 -7.58 6.15
C TYR A 176 -28.55 -7.04 5.60
N ARG A 177 -29.62 -7.21 6.36
CA ARG A 177 -30.98 -6.74 6.03
C ARG A 177 -31.58 -6.01 7.23
N VAL A 178 -32.10 -4.81 7.01
CA VAL A 178 -32.83 -4.06 8.03
C VAL A 178 -34.23 -4.65 8.22
N SER A 179 -34.83 -5.20 7.14
CA SER A 179 -36.15 -5.83 7.12
C SER A 179 -36.16 -6.98 6.12
N ALA A 180 -36.98 -8.01 6.38
CA ALA A 180 -37.19 -9.11 5.45
C ALA A 180 -37.85 -8.68 4.11
N GLU A 181 -38.53 -7.54 4.11
CA GLU A 181 -39.15 -6.98 2.91
C GLU A 181 -38.16 -6.31 1.95
N VAL A 182 -36.96 -6.00 2.45
CA VAL A 182 -35.93 -5.32 1.64
C VAL A 182 -35.01 -6.36 1.03
N VAL A 183 -34.98 -6.42 -0.29
CA VAL A 183 -34.04 -7.28 -1.06
C VAL A 183 -32.79 -6.48 -1.43
N ASN A 184 -31.62 -6.96 -1.03
CA ASN A 184 -30.36 -6.32 -1.38
C ASN A 184 -30.05 -6.49 -2.87
N GLN A 185 -29.97 -5.37 -3.59
CA GLN A 185 -29.49 -5.31 -4.98
C GLN A 185 -28.21 -4.48 -5.00
N ILE A 186 -27.08 -5.14 -5.26
CA ILE A 186 -25.78 -4.49 -5.19
C ILE A 186 -25.44 -3.90 -6.56
N ASN A 187 -25.24 -2.57 -6.60
CA ASN A 187 -24.80 -1.89 -7.83
C ASN A 187 -23.34 -2.24 -8.16
N LEU A 188 -23.05 -2.43 -9.46
CA LEU A 188 -21.71 -2.73 -9.97
C LEU A 188 -20.65 -1.70 -9.53
N ASN A 189 -20.92 -0.41 -9.70
CA ASN A 189 -20.00 0.65 -9.30
C ASN A 189 -19.69 0.62 -7.81
N SER A 190 -20.73 0.42 -6.99
CA SER A 190 -20.60 0.35 -5.53
C SER A 190 -19.74 -0.84 -5.10
N TYR A 191 -19.99 -2.01 -5.69
CA TYR A 191 -19.21 -3.22 -5.44
C TYR A 191 -17.73 -3.03 -5.80
N ILE A 192 -17.44 -2.57 -7.02
CA ILE A 192 -16.07 -2.39 -7.50
C ILE A 192 -15.34 -1.30 -6.70
N SER A 193 -16.02 -0.19 -6.38
CA SER A 193 -15.45 0.86 -5.55
C SER A 193 -15.09 0.33 -4.15
N ALA A 194 -15.97 -0.42 -3.50
CA ALA A 194 -15.69 -1.02 -2.19
C ALA A 194 -14.49 -1.98 -2.26
N VAL A 195 -14.51 -2.93 -3.20
CA VAL A 195 -13.42 -3.92 -3.38
C VAL A 195 -12.08 -3.24 -3.63
N THR A 196 -12.04 -2.29 -4.55
CA THR A 196 -10.78 -1.60 -4.92
C THR A 196 -10.27 -0.69 -3.79
N THR A 197 -11.17 -0.01 -3.07
CA THR A 197 -10.80 0.81 -1.90
C THR A 197 -10.21 -0.05 -0.78
N ILE A 198 -10.80 -1.20 -0.49
CA ILE A 198 -10.29 -2.15 0.51
C ILE A 198 -8.90 -2.65 0.11
N ILE A 199 -8.72 -3.09 -1.14
CA ILE A 199 -7.46 -3.63 -1.64
C ILE A 199 -6.35 -2.57 -1.58
N LEU A 200 -6.59 -1.38 -2.14
CA LEU A 200 -5.60 -0.30 -2.13
C LEU A 200 -5.32 0.21 -0.72
N GLY A 201 -6.36 0.43 0.08
CA GLY A 201 -6.24 0.87 1.46
C GLY A 201 -5.39 -0.08 2.29
N SER A 202 -5.63 -1.39 2.16
CA SER A 202 -4.81 -2.42 2.81
C SER A 202 -3.35 -2.37 2.35
N GLY A 203 -3.10 -2.21 1.04
CA GLY A 203 -1.75 -2.06 0.51
C GLY A 203 -1.01 -0.88 1.14
N VAL A 204 -1.64 0.29 1.20
CA VAL A 204 -1.06 1.50 1.79
C VAL A 204 -0.79 1.34 3.30
N VAL A 205 -1.72 0.72 4.03
CA VAL A 205 -1.56 0.55 5.49
C VAL A 205 -0.44 -0.44 5.82
N PHE A 206 -0.19 -1.42 4.96
CA PHE A 206 0.93 -2.34 5.14
C PHE A 206 2.30 -1.67 4.97
N GLU A 207 2.38 -0.44 4.42
CA GLU A 207 3.62 0.36 4.40
C GLU A 207 3.99 0.97 5.76
N LEU A 208 3.13 0.91 6.79
CA LEU A 208 3.41 1.46 8.12
C LEU A 208 4.80 1.11 8.68
N PRO A 209 5.31 -0.14 8.62
CA PRO A 209 6.64 -0.45 9.13
C PRO A 209 7.76 0.29 8.38
N ILE A 210 7.62 0.48 7.07
CA ILE A 210 8.61 1.20 6.26
C ILE A 210 8.57 2.70 6.54
N VAL A 211 7.37 3.26 6.70
CA VAL A 211 7.21 4.67 7.09
C VAL A 211 7.87 4.92 8.45
N ILE A 212 7.60 4.06 9.45
CA ILE A 212 8.22 4.16 10.78
C ILE A 212 9.75 3.99 10.67
N TYR A 213 10.23 3.01 9.89
CA TYR A 213 11.66 2.80 9.64
C TYR A 213 12.32 4.07 9.10
N PHE A 214 11.71 4.70 8.10
CA PHE A 214 12.24 5.91 7.49
C PHE A 214 12.26 7.09 8.47
N LEU A 215 11.14 7.34 9.17
CA LEU A 215 11.04 8.41 10.18
C LEU A 215 12.04 8.23 11.33
N ALA A 216 12.27 6.98 11.77
CA ALA A 216 13.28 6.68 12.78
C ALA A 216 14.69 6.92 12.24
N LYS A 217 14.94 6.59 10.98
CA LYS A 217 16.24 6.77 10.33
C LYS A 217 16.64 8.23 10.19
N VAL A 218 15.67 9.10 9.82
CA VAL A 218 15.86 10.56 9.75
C VAL A 218 15.90 11.19 11.16
N GLY A 219 15.56 10.44 12.22
CA GLY A 219 15.56 10.93 13.60
C GLY A 219 14.30 11.69 14.01
N LEU A 220 13.24 11.68 13.19
CA LEU A 220 11.96 12.33 13.51
C LEU A 220 11.14 11.55 14.53
N VAL A 221 11.32 10.24 14.61
CA VAL A 221 10.58 9.37 15.53
C VAL A 221 11.55 8.43 16.24
N SER A 222 11.42 8.34 17.57
CA SER A 222 12.20 7.42 18.41
C SER A 222 11.39 6.19 18.83
N SER A 223 12.08 5.09 19.15
CA SER A 223 11.43 3.89 19.69
C SER A 223 10.78 4.16 21.04
N GLY A 224 11.35 5.08 21.84
CA GLY A 224 10.78 5.58 23.10
C GLY A 224 9.46 6.30 22.87
N PHE A 225 9.41 7.23 21.91
CA PHE A 225 8.19 7.93 21.51
C PHE A 225 7.08 6.94 21.08
N LEU A 226 7.38 6.02 20.18
CA LEU A 226 6.41 5.01 19.72
C LEU A 226 5.87 4.17 20.88
N LYS A 227 6.72 3.76 21.84
CA LYS A 227 6.28 3.00 23.01
C LYS A 227 5.40 3.81 23.96
N THR A 228 5.72 5.07 24.18
CA THR A 228 4.93 5.97 25.04
C THR A 228 3.53 6.20 24.48
N TYR A 229 3.45 6.38 23.15
CA TYR A 229 2.17 6.62 22.44
C TYR A 229 1.51 5.35 21.92
N ARG A 230 1.97 4.16 22.30
CA ARG A 230 1.45 2.86 21.85
C ARG A 230 -0.08 2.74 21.96
N ARG A 231 -0.66 3.16 23.11
CA ARG A 231 -2.11 3.10 23.32
C ARG A 231 -2.88 3.96 22.30
N HIS A 232 -2.39 5.15 22.01
CA HIS A 232 -2.98 6.03 21.00
C HIS A 232 -2.85 5.46 19.58
N ALA A 233 -1.70 4.86 19.27
CA ALA A 233 -1.48 4.18 17.98
C ALA A 233 -2.47 3.02 17.78
N TYR A 234 -2.72 2.20 18.80
CA TYR A 234 -3.70 1.12 18.74
C TYR A 234 -5.12 1.64 18.48
N ILE A 235 -5.53 2.73 19.14
CA ILE A 235 -6.83 3.36 18.90
C ILE A 235 -6.92 3.87 17.46
N LEU A 236 -5.87 4.51 16.95
CA LEU A 236 -5.83 4.97 15.56
C LEU A 236 -5.87 3.81 14.56
N LEU A 237 -5.20 2.69 14.85
CA LEU A 237 -5.23 1.49 14.00
C LEU A 237 -6.61 0.80 14.03
N LEU A 238 -7.29 0.78 15.19
CA LEU A 238 -8.67 0.31 15.29
C LEU A 238 -9.62 1.20 14.49
N LEU A 239 -9.47 2.51 14.58
CA LEU A 239 -10.24 3.47 13.79
C LEU A 239 -9.99 3.26 12.28
N LEU A 240 -8.73 3.08 11.90
CA LEU A 240 -8.34 2.81 10.51
C LEU A 240 -8.95 1.49 10.01
N ALA A 241 -8.89 0.42 10.83
CA ALA A 241 -9.56 -0.84 10.54
C ALA A 241 -11.06 -0.64 10.32
N ALA A 242 -11.74 0.12 11.20
CA ALA A 242 -13.17 0.42 11.09
C ALA A 242 -13.54 1.22 9.84
N ILE A 243 -12.63 2.04 9.30
CA ILE A 243 -12.83 2.76 8.03
C ILE A 243 -12.72 1.81 6.82
N ILE A 244 -11.79 0.85 6.89
CA ILE A 244 -11.49 -0.07 5.78
C ILE A 244 -12.52 -1.22 5.74
N THR A 245 -13.00 -1.68 6.91
CA THR A 245 -13.94 -2.81 7.02
C THR A 245 -15.39 -2.34 7.13
N PRO A 246 -16.35 -3.25 6.84
CA PRO A 246 -17.74 -3.01 7.21
C PRO A 246 -17.91 -2.69 8.69
N PRO A 247 -19.03 -2.04 9.07
CA PRO A 247 -19.31 -1.68 10.46
C PRO A 247 -19.74 -2.90 11.30
N ASP A 248 -18.89 -3.95 11.32
CA ASP A 248 -19.06 -5.11 12.20
C ASP A 248 -17.81 -5.31 13.07
N VAL A 249 -18.04 -5.68 14.33
CA VAL A 249 -16.98 -5.82 15.34
C VAL A 249 -16.02 -6.96 15.00
N PHE A 250 -16.52 -8.04 14.43
CA PHE A 250 -15.70 -9.21 14.12
C PHE A 250 -14.68 -8.90 13.02
N SER A 251 -15.12 -8.38 11.87
CA SER A 251 -14.22 -7.98 10.79
C SER A 251 -13.23 -6.91 11.22
N MET A 252 -13.70 -5.91 12.01
CA MET A 252 -12.84 -4.86 12.55
C MET A 252 -11.71 -5.44 13.41
N LEU A 253 -12.02 -6.34 14.36
CA LEU A 253 -11.01 -6.95 15.23
C LEU A 253 -10.06 -7.84 14.44
N LEU A 254 -10.57 -8.61 13.49
CA LEU A 254 -9.78 -9.52 12.67
C LEU A 254 -8.78 -8.76 11.80
N VAL A 255 -9.16 -7.58 11.29
CA VAL A 255 -8.26 -6.71 10.49
C VAL A 255 -7.31 -5.93 11.38
N SER A 256 -7.75 -5.48 12.55
CA SER A 256 -6.90 -4.68 13.45
C SER A 256 -5.70 -5.47 14.00
N ALA A 257 -5.84 -6.78 14.21
CA ALA A 257 -4.77 -7.61 14.75
C ALA A 257 -3.49 -7.59 13.90
N PRO A 258 -3.52 -7.84 12.57
CA PRO A 258 -2.36 -7.66 11.69
C PRO A 258 -1.83 -6.21 11.66
N LEU A 259 -2.69 -5.19 11.71
CA LEU A 259 -2.26 -3.80 11.72
C LEU A 259 -1.47 -3.45 12.99
N ILE A 260 -1.91 -3.93 14.14
CA ILE A 260 -1.19 -3.80 15.41
C ILE A 260 0.16 -4.53 15.33
N LEU A 261 0.19 -5.71 14.75
CA LEU A 261 1.44 -6.47 14.55
C LEU A 261 2.42 -5.70 13.66
N LEU A 262 1.96 -5.10 12.57
CA LEU A 262 2.78 -4.26 11.70
C LEU A 262 3.34 -3.02 12.45
N TYR A 263 2.54 -2.39 13.30
CA TYR A 263 3.01 -1.30 14.15
C TYR A 263 4.11 -1.76 15.10
N GLU A 264 3.93 -2.90 15.78
CA GLU A 264 4.94 -3.45 16.70
C GLU A 264 6.24 -3.82 15.95
N LEU A 265 6.13 -4.36 14.73
CA LEU A 265 7.30 -4.56 13.86
C LEU A 265 8.00 -3.24 13.56
N GLY A 266 7.25 -2.17 13.30
CA GLY A 266 7.78 -0.81 13.14
C GLY A 266 8.55 -0.33 14.39
N VAL A 267 7.99 -0.54 15.59
CA VAL A 267 8.66 -0.21 16.86
C VAL A 267 9.98 -0.98 17.03
N VAL A 268 10.00 -2.26 16.68
CA VAL A 268 11.22 -3.10 16.73
C VAL A 268 12.27 -2.59 15.73
N LEU A 269 11.85 -2.21 14.52
CA LEU A 269 12.74 -1.64 13.51
C LEU A 269 13.35 -0.32 13.98
N ALA A 270 12.53 0.59 14.53
CA ALA A 270 13.00 1.85 15.10
C ALA A 270 14.06 1.64 16.18
N LYS A 271 13.82 0.70 17.12
CA LYS A 271 14.80 0.33 18.16
C LYS A 271 16.12 -0.18 17.60
N ARG A 272 16.09 -0.98 16.52
CA ARG A 272 17.31 -1.49 15.88
C ARG A 272 18.12 -0.36 15.22
N ILE A 273 17.43 0.64 14.65
CA ILE A 273 18.09 1.81 14.04
C ILE A 273 18.79 2.64 15.10
N GLU A 274 18.09 2.98 16.19
CA GLU A 274 18.65 3.75 17.30
C GLU A 274 19.90 3.08 17.88
N ARG A 275 19.83 1.78 18.12
CA ARG A 275 20.99 1.03 18.64
C ARG A 275 22.20 1.11 17.71
N LYS A 276 22.00 0.91 16.41
CA LYS A 276 23.08 1.01 15.42
C LYS A 276 23.68 2.42 15.34
N ARG A 277 22.86 3.45 15.57
CA ARG A 277 23.33 4.84 15.59
C ARG A 277 24.23 5.09 16.78
N VAL A 278 23.83 4.68 17.98
CA VAL A 278 24.63 4.79 19.21
C VAL A 278 25.94 4.00 19.10
N ASP A 279 25.87 2.75 18.60
CA ASP A 279 27.07 1.92 18.42
C ASP A 279 28.06 2.58 17.45
N ASN A 280 27.61 3.24 16.38
CA ASN A 280 28.47 3.96 15.45
C ASN A 280 29.08 5.24 16.06
N GLU A 281 28.30 5.99 16.84
CA GLU A 281 28.80 7.19 17.55
C GLU A 281 29.89 6.83 18.58
N LEU A 282 29.76 5.67 19.24
CA LEU A 282 30.75 5.15 20.18
C LEU A 282 32.04 4.64 19.51
N LEU A 283 31.97 4.25 18.23
CA LEU A 283 33.15 3.80 17.45
C LEU A 283 33.89 4.98 16.81
N GLU A 284 33.25 6.13 16.68
CA GLU A 284 33.82 7.36 16.10
C GLU A 284 34.40 8.31 17.21
N ALA A 285 34.09 8.06 18.49
CA ALA A 285 34.59 8.79 19.68
C ALA A 285 35.85 8.13 20.25
#